data_e557494df3bfb8755d796443a837289b
#
_entry.id   e557494df3bfb8755d796443a837289b
#
_cell.length_a   1.000
_cell.length_b   1.000
_cell.length_c   1.000
_cell.angle_alpha   90.00
_cell.angle_beta   90.00
_cell.angle_gamma   90.00
#
_symmetry.space_group_name_H-M   'P 1'
#
loop_
_entity.id
_entity.type
_entity.pdbx_description
1 polymer ?
#
loop_
_entity_poly.entity_id
_entity_poly.type
_entity_poly.pdbx_seq_one_letter_code
_entity_poly.pdbx_strand_id
1 'polypeptide(L)'
;MNGCFINLQRSGDRRTAMEAQLRALGIEGVARFEAIDAATLPAVGPDAATSAGERACFLSHACALEGAPPDDFFLVLEDDALLSRALPPLLRPEALAQLADRDLVFLECLPYTSAHSLLALWQALKKQLPADPAAPRDAIAGIEVLDARGLYNWGAVAYLATPKGLRALPPLLREALAEGPAQAFDMALNRWVAEGRLRAAVLAPFLATPRLESHAHSTIDDRPRAAENDALGGALRRLFFAGPIDGLEAHVAGYRHAALTDDPQLRLLADLMAQLFVITARDA
;
A
#
# COMPACT_ATOMS: atom_id res chain seq x y z
N MET A 1 10.32 15.19 9.88
CA MET A 1 9.37 14.05 9.67
C MET A 1 9.96 12.83 10.34
N ASN A 2 9.13 12.07 11.02
CA ASN A 2 9.47 10.78 11.63
C ASN A 2 8.72 9.66 10.94
N GLY A 3 9.10 8.40 11.20
CA GLY A 3 8.40 7.26 10.63
C GLY A 3 8.84 5.93 11.22
N CYS A 4 8.15 4.88 10.81
CA CYS A 4 8.57 3.53 11.13
C CYS A 4 8.36 2.59 9.94
N PHE A 5 9.07 1.48 9.94
CA PHE A 5 8.71 0.30 9.17
C PHE A 5 8.38 -0.86 10.09
N ILE A 6 7.22 -1.46 9.85
CA ILE A 6 6.67 -2.56 10.64
C ILE A 6 7.31 -3.85 10.15
N ASN A 7 7.98 -4.58 11.04
CA ASN A 7 8.74 -5.77 10.68
C ASN A 7 8.73 -6.82 11.78
N LEU A 8 8.38 -8.05 11.46
CA LEU A 8 8.45 -9.18 12.37
C LEU A 8 9.90 -9.50 12.75
N GLN A 9 10.14 -9.86 14.01
CA GLN A 9 11.48 -10.20 14.52
C GLN A 9 12.16 -11.28 13.69
N ARG A 10 11.40 -12.28 13.23
CA ARG A 10 11.91 -13.39 12.42
C ARG A 10 12.23 -13.03 10.96
N SER A 11 11.75 -11.87 10.47
CA SER A 11 11.91 -11.43 9.08
C SER A 11 13.17 -10.57 8.91
N GLY A 12 14.35 -11.12 9.26
CA GLY A 12 15.65 -10.41 9.24
C GLY A 12 16.06 -9.94 7.85
N ASP A 13 15.80 -10.74 6.82
CA ASP A 13 16.14 -10.40 5.42
C ASP A 13 15.31 -9.20 4.93
N ARG A 14 14.00 -9.16 5.21
CA ARG A 14 13.14 -8.03 4.89
C ARG A 14 13.58 -6.76 5.62
N ARG A 15 13.93 -6.88 6.89
CA ARG A 15 14.50 -5.78 7.67
C ARG A 15 15.76 -5.23 6.99
N THR A 16 16.72 -6.09 6.67
CA THR A 16 17.97 -5.69 6.03
C THR A 16 17.72 -5.00 4.69
N ALA A 17 16.81 -5.52 3.88
CA ALA A 17 16.44 -4.93 2.60
C ALA A 17 15.78 -3.55 2.76
N MET A 18 14.89 -3.37 3.74
CA MET A 18 14.24 -2.08 4.01
C MET A 18 15.26 -1.05 4.51
N GLU A 19 16.12 -1.40 5.46
CA GLU A 19 17.17 -0.51 5.97
C GLU A 19 18.16 -0.09 4.87
N ALA A 20 18.51 -1.02 3.96
CA ALA A 20 19.36 -0.71 2.81
C ALA A 20 18.68 0.27 1.84
N GLN A 21 17.38 0.07 1.57
CA GLN A 21 16.59 0.93 0.69
C GLN A 21 16.44 2.36 1.26
N LEU A 22 16.12 2.49 2.54
CA LEU A 22 16.01 3.79 3.22
C LEU A 22 17.34 4.56 3.15
N ARG A 23 18.47 3.87 3.42
CA ARG A 23 19.81 4.47 3.28
C ARG A 23 20.10 4.91 1.85
N ALA A 24 19.79 4.07 0.85
CA ALA A 24 20.03 4.38 -0.56
C ALA A 24 19.23 5.59 -1.05
N LEU A 25 18.04 5.81 -0.47
CA LEU A 25 17.17 6.94 -0.77
C LEU A 25 17.47 8.18 0.10
N GLY A 26 18.38 8.09 1.06
CA GLY A 26 18.66 9.19 2.01
C GLY A 26 17.45 9.53 2.90
N ILE A 27 16.57 8.56 3.16
CA ILE A 27 15.41 8.75 4.04
C ILE A 27 15.85 8.46 5.47
N GLU A 28 15.90 9.52 6.27
CA GLU A 28 16.26 9.47 7.68
C GLU A 28 15.03 9.58 8.58
N GLY A 29 15.18 9.22 9.87
CA GLY A 29 14.10 9.34 10.86
C GLY A 29 13.03 8.23 10.77
N VAL A 30 13.26 7.17 9.99
CA VAL A 30 12.39 6.00 9.90
C VAL A 30 13.03 4.85 10.68
N ALA A 31 12.42 4.47 11.81
CA ALA A 31 12.91 3.42 12.70
C ALA A 31 12.17 2.10 12.49
N ARG A 32 12.79 0.99 12.85
CA ARG A 32 12.08 -0.29 12.90
C ARG A 32 11.07 -0.28 14.04
N PHE A 33 9.82 -0.60 13.72
CA PHE A 33 8.80 -0.98 14.69
C PHE A 33 8.69 -2.52 14.70
N GLU A 34 8.87 -3.14 15.87
CA GLU A 34 8.71 -4.58 15.99
C GLU A 34 7.25 -4.95 15.89
N ALA A 35 6.89 -5.65 14.81
CA ALA A 35 5.53 -6.09 14.56
C ALA A 35 5.06 -7.10 15.62
N ILE A 36 3.79 -7.04 15.96
CA ILE A 36 3.14 -8.03 16.81
C ILE A 36 3.05 -9.33 16.04
N ASP A 37 3.59 -10.41 16.60
CA ASP A 37 3.51 -11.73 15.97
C ASP A 37 2.16 -12.39 16.28
N ALA A 38 1.46 -12.84 15.24
CA ALA A 38 0.21 -13.58 15.37
C ALA A 38 0.31 -14.80 16.31
N ALA A 39 1.49 -15.44 16.36
CA ALA A 39 1.75 -16.57 17.24
C ALA A 39 1.71 -16.22 18.73
N THR A 40 1.82 -14.93 19.08
CA THR A 40 1.74 -14.45 20.47
C THR A 40 0.33 -14.05 20.90
N LEU A 41 -0.60 -14.00 19.95
CA LEU A 41 -1.98 -13.62 20.22
C LEU A 41 -2.83 -14.84 20.62
N PRO A 42 -3.92 -14.64 21.37
CA PRO A 42 -4.89 -15.69 21.60
C PRO A 42 -5.42 -16.26 20.28
N ALA A 43 -5.58 -17.58 20.24
CA ALA A 43 -6.14 -18.27 19.08
C ALA A 43 -7.52 -17.70 18.73
N VAL A 44 -7.77 -17.52 17.43
CA VAL A 44 -9.08 -17.13 16.91
C VAL A 44 -9.89 -18.37 16.56
N GLY A 45 -11.19 -18.33 16.83
CA GLY A 45 -12.09 -19.41 16.43
C GLY A 45 -12.22 -19.49 14.89
N PRO A 46 -12.70 -20.65 14.37
CA PRO A 46 -12.87 -20.86 12.93
C PRO A 46 -13.86 -19.85 12.28
N ASP A 47 -14.79 -19.34 13.07
CA ASP A 47 -15.80 -18.38 12.61
C ASP A 47 -15.39 -16.92 12.85
N ALA A 48 -14.14 -16.65 13.23
CA ALA A 48 -13.67 -15.30 13.46
C ALA A 48 -13.69 -14.47 12.16
N ALA A 49 -14.13 -13.23 12.25
CA ALA A 49 -14.20 -12.32 11.11
C ALA A 49 -12.81 -11.98 10.54
N THR A 50 -11.76 -12.04 11.39
CA THR A 50 -10.37 -11.79 11.03
C THR A 50 -9.48 -12.94 11.45
N SER A 51 -8.45 -13.24 10.64
CA SER A 51 -7.41 -14.20 10.98
C SER A 51 -6.49 -13.67 12.10
N ALA A 52 -5.69 -14.55 12.67
CA ALA A 52 -4.68 -14.15 13.67
C ALA A 52 -3.65 -13.19 13.07
N GLY A 53 -3.27 -13.40 11.79
CA GLY A 53 -2.37 -12.52 11.04
C GLY A 53 -2.97 -11.13 10.81
N GLU A 54 -4.22 -11.05 10.37
CA GLU A 54 -4.93 -9.77 10.18
C GLU A 54 -5.04 -8.99 11.50
N ARG A 55 -5.31 -9.68 12.62
CA ARG A 55 -5.35 -9.06 13.95
C ARG A 55 -3.98 -8.53 14.39
N ALA A 56 -2.93 -9.31 14.17
CA ALA A 56 -1.57 -8.92 14.50
C ALA A 56 -1.11 -7.72 13.67
N CYS A 57 -1.46 -7.69 12.38
CA CYS A 57 -1.24 -6.56 11.49
C CYS A 57 -1.98 -5.31 11.98
N PHE A 58 -3.27 -5.43 12.28
CA PHE A 58 -4.08 -4.32 12.83
C PHE A 58 -3.46 -3.73 14.10
N LEU A 59 -3.11 -4.59 15.06
CA LEU A 59 -2.48 -4.17 16.30
C LEU A 59 -1.12 -3.51 16.07
N SER A 60 -0.32 -4.02 15.14
CA SER A 60 0.99 -3.44 14.82
C SER A 60 0.86 -2.02 14.28
N HIS A 61 -0.04 -1.79 13.33
CA HIS A 61 -0.32 -0.45 12.81
C HIS A 61 -0.89 0.48 13.90
N ALA A 62 -1.82 -0.01 14.72
CA ALA A 62 -2.42 0.78 15.80
C ALA A 62 -1.35 1.23 16.81
N CYS A 63 -0.51 0.31 17.29
CA CYS A 63 0.56 0.63 18.24
C CYS A 63 1.62 1.58 17.63
N ALA A 64 1.96 1.39 16.36
CA ALA A 64 2.89 2.28 15.67
C ALA A 64 2.34 3.72 15.57
N LEU A 65 1.05 3.87 15.26
CA LEU A 65 0.39 5.17 15.18
C LEU A 65 0.18 5.82 16.56
N GLU A 66 -0.13 5.03 17.60
CA GLU A 66 -0.24 5.55 18.97
C GLU A 66 1.09 6.03 19.53
N GLY A 67 2.21 5.43 19.12
CA GLY A 67 3.56 5.84 19.49
C GLY A 67 4.12 7.00 18.67
N ALA A 68 3.43 7.45 17.64
CA ALA A 68 3.90 8.50 16.74
C ALA A 68 3.84 9.90 17.38
N PRO A 69 4.81 10.79 17.10
CA PRO A 69 4.76 12.19 17.54
C PRO A 69 3.53 12.90 16.94
N PRO A 70 2.59 13.43 17.75
CA PRO A 70 1.29 13.89 17.27
C PRO A 70 1.33 15.19 16.44
N ASP A 71 2.43 15.92 16.49
CA ASP A 71 2.57 17.25 15.88
C ASP A 71 3.44 17.24 14.62
N ASP A 72 3.88 16.08 14.15
CA ASP A 72 4.68 15.93 12.92
C ASP A 72 4.04 14.91 11.97
N PHE A 73 4.45 14.93 10.72
CA PHE A 73 4.10 13.87 9.76
C PHE A 73 4.80 12.57 10.16
N PHE A 74 4.08 11.46 10.03
CA PHE A 74 4.60 10.14 10.37
C PHE A 74 4.46 9.19 9.19
N LEU A 75 5.59 8.72 8.66
CA LEU A 75 5.64 7.73 7.58
C LEU A 75 5.53 6.33 8.17
N VAL A 76 4.55 5.55 7.70
CA VAL A 76 4.41 4.13 8.05
C VAL A 76 4.65 3.28 6.81
N LEU A 77 5.52 2.29 6.94
CA LEU A 77 5.87 1.34 5.90
C LEU A 77 5.71 -0.09 6.43
N GLU A 78 5.31 -1.02 5.56
CA GLU A 78 5.50 -2.45 5.82
C GLU A 78 6.88 -2.89 5.31
N ASP A 79 7.42 -3.97 5.84
CA ASP A 79 8.81 -4.42 5.57
C ASP A 79 9.04 -4.95 4.16
N ASP A 80 7.98 -5.14 3.39
CA ASP A 80 8.02 -5.56 1.99
C ASP A 80 7.76 -4.42 1.00
N ALA A 81 7.65 -3.19 1.46
CA ALA A 81 7.51 -2.04 0.58
C ALA A 81 8.74 -1.85 -0.31
N LEU A 82 8.51 -1.66 -1.61
CA LEU A 82 9.46 -1.12 -2.55
C LEU A 82 9.17 0.38 -2.72
N LEU A 83 10.17 1.23 -2.46
CA LEU A 83 10.02 2.68 -2.50
C LEU A 83 10.57 3.27 -3.79
N SER A 84 9.88 4.27 -4.34
CA SER A 84 10.33 5.03 -5.50
C SER A 84 11.47 5.99 -5.14
N ARG A 85 12.40 6.22 -6.09
CA ARG A 85 13.39 7.30 -5.99
C ARG A 85 12.75 8.69 -6.02
N ALA A 86 11.49 8.78 -6.45
CA ALA A 86 10.71 10.02 -6.43
C ALA A 86 10.09 10.31 -5.03
N LEU A 87 10.23 9.40 -4.05
CA LEU A 87 9.67 9.59 -2.71
C LEU A 87 10.37 10.70 -1.89
N PRO A 88 11.72 10.79 -1.83
CA PRO A 88 12.39 11.77 -0.97
C PRO A 88 11.98 13.23 -1.19
N PRO A 89 11.75 13.72 -2.42
CA PRO A 89 11.23 15.07 -2.64
C PRO A 89 9.89 15.36 -1.97
N LEU A 90 8.98 14.36 -1.90
CA LEU A 90 7.69 14.50 -1.21
C LEU A 90 7.86 14.69 0.30
N LEU A 91 8.90 14.11 0.89
CA LEU A 91 9.14 14.14 2.33
C LEU A 91 9.75 15.47 2.80
N ARG A 92 9.98 16.42 1.92
CA ARG A 92 10.43 17.76 2.29
C ARG A 92 9.31 18.56 2.94
N PRO A 93 9.63 19.46 3.90
CA PRO A 93 8.63 20.22 4.63
C PRO A 93 7.63 20.97 3.75
N GLU A 94 8.10 21.55 2.65
CA GLU A 94 7.27 22.34 1.72
C GLU A 94 6.24 21.47 0.96
N ALA A 95 6.61 20.23 0.61
CA ALA A 95 5.71 19.28 -0.03
C ALA A 95 4.72 18.70 0.99
N LEU A 96 5.19 18.32 2.16
CA LEU A 96 4.34 17.82 3.23
C LEU A 96 3.29 18.85 3.67
N ALA A 97 3.65 20.13 3.72
CA ALA A 97 2.72 21.20 4.08
C ALA A 97 1.49 21.26 3.15
N GLN A 98 1.62 20.86 1.88
CA GLN A 98 0.50 20.81 0.92
C GLN A 98 -0.48 19.65 1.22
N LEU A 99 -0.10 18.70 2.06
CA LEU A 99 -0.89 17.55 2.44
C LEU A 99 -1.52 17.69 3.83
N ALA A 100 -1.23 18.77 4.56
CA ALA A 100 -1.60 18.96 5.96
C ALA A 100 -3.11 19.03 6.22
N ASP A 101 -3.93 19.26 5.19
CA ASP A 101 -5.40 19.28 5.28
C ASP A 101 -6.03 17.86 5.27
N ARG A 102 -5.23 16.84 4.97
CA ARG A 102 -5.62 15.42 4.99
C ARG A 102 -5.37 14.81 6.38
N ASP A 103 -6.01 13.68 6.65
CA ASP A 103 -5.71 12.84 7.80
C ASP A 103 -4.67 11.77 7.40
N LEU A 104 -4.86 11.14 6.23
CA LEU A 104 -3.95 10.14 5.67
C LEU A 104 -3.61 10.45 4.20
N VAL A 105 -2.40 10.06 3.80
CA VAL A 105 -1.97 10.10 2.40
C VAL A 105 -1.36 8.74 2.06
N PHE A 106 -2.07 7.96 1.25
CA PHE A 106 -1.62 6.66 0.76
C PHE A 106 -0.61 6.86 -0.35
N LEU A 107 0.58 6.31 -0.19
CA LEU A 107 1.64 6.31 -1.22
C LEU A 107 1.37 5.26 -2.30
N GLU A 108 0.48 4.33 -2.02
CA GLU A 108 -0.04 3.30 -2.90
C GLU A 108 -1.40 2.80 -2.39
N CYS A 109 -2.14 2.10 -3.21
CA CYS A 109 -3.34 1.38 -2.78
C CYS A 109 -3.74 0.32 -3.81
N LEU A 110 -4.67 -0.55 -3.44
CA LEU A 110 -5.40 -1.38 -4.37
C LEU A 110 -6.70 -0.67 -4.80
N PRO A 111 -6.78 -0.18 -6.04
CA PRO A 111 -7.87 0.68 -6.49
C PRO A 111 -9.03 -0.09 -7.13
N TYR A 112 -9.49 -1.19 -6.53
CA TYR A 112 -10.56 -2.04 -7.09
C TYR A 112 -11.97 -1.52 -6.77
N THR A 113 -12.21 -0.23 -6.91
CA THR A 113 -13.55 0.30 -6.63
C THR A 113 -14.42 0.36 -7.88
N SER A 114 -13.84 0.75 -9.01
CA SER A 114 -14.57 0.85 -10.28
C SER A 114 -13.59 1.02 -11.46
N ALA A 115 -14.08 0.76 -12.68
CA ALA A 115 -13.35 1.07 -13.90
C ALA A 115 -13.01 2.58 -14.00
N HIS A 116 -13.89 3.44 -13.48
CA HIS A 116 -13.66 4.89 -13.45
C HIS A 116 -12.45 5.25 -12.57
N SER A 117 -12.31 4.62 -11.41
CA SER A 117 -11.16 4.84 -10.50
C SER A 117 -9.85 4.40 -11.15
N LEU A 118 -9.85 3.26 -11.84
CA LEU A 118 -8.68 2.78 -12.57
C LEU A 118 -8.29 3.73 -13.70
N LEU A 119 -9.28 4.22 -14.46
CA LEU A 119 -9.04 5.19 -15.54
C LEU A 119 -8.52 6.52 -15.00
N ALA A 120 -9.03 7.01 -13.88
CA ALA A 120 -8.55 8.23 -13.23
C ALA A 120 -7.08 8.10 -12.81
N LEU A 121 -6.72 6.97 -12.17
CA LEU A 121 -5.32 6.68 -11.83
C LEU A 121 -4.42 6.58 -13.06
N TRP A 122 -4.92 5.92 -14.11
CA TRP A 122 -4.19 5.79 -15.37
C TRP A 122 -3.91 7.16 -16.00
N GLN A 123 -4.90 8.04 -16.07
CA GLN A 123 -4.75 9.37 -16.60
C GLN A 123 -3.76 10.20 -15.77
N ALA A 124 -3.84 10.12 -14.43
CA ALA A 124 -2.91 10.78 -13.55
C ALA A 124 -1.48 10.25 -13.74
N LEU A 125 -1.31 8.93 -13.86
CA LEU A 125 -0.02 8.31 -14.14
C LEU A 125 0.58 8.82 -15.46
N LYS A 126 -0.17 8.72 -16.56
CA LYS A 126 0.30 9.10 -17.92
C LYS A 126 0.74 10.56 -18.01
N LYS A 127 0.09 11.44 -17.25
CA LYS A 127 0.44 12.86 -17.21
C LYS A 127 1.77 13.12 -16.50
N GLN A 128 2.15 12.28 -15.56
CA GLN A 128 3.32 12.45 -14.70
C GLN A 128 4.54 11.63 -15.15
N LEU A 129 4.34 10.56 -15.90
CA LEU A 129 5.44 9.77 -16.44
C LEU A 129 6.26 10.56 -17.45
N PRO A 130 7.59 10.28 -17.56
CA PRO A 130 8.43 10.86 -18.60
C PRO A 130 7.84 10.62 -19.99
N ALA A 131 7.94 11.65 -20.84
CA ALA A 131 7.55 11.52 -22.25
C ALA A 131 8.55 10.65 -23.05
N ASP A 132 9.82 10.63 -22.63
CA ASP A 132 10.86 9.76 -23.21
C ASP A 132 10.73 8.35 -22.63
N PRO A 133 10.42 7.34 -23.45
CA PRO A 133 10.30 5.95 -22.99
C PRO A 133 11.62 5.37 -22.44
N ALA A 134 12.78 5.92 -22.83
CA ALA A 134 14.07 5.49 -22.30
C ALA A 134 14.40 6.10 -20.94
N ALA A 135 13.64 7.11 -20.49
CA ALA A 135 13.84 7.70 -19.19
C ALA A 135 13.35 6.76 -18.08
N PRO A 136 14.02 6.74 -16.91
CA PRO A 136 13.55 5.97 -15.77
C PRO A 136 12.15 6.41 -15.34
N ARG A 137 11.26 5.45 -15.03
CA ARG A 137 9.86 5.75 -14.65
C ARG A 137 9.72 6.58 -13.36
N ASP A 138 10.76 6.64 -12.55
CA ASP A 138 10.84 7.50 -11.36
C ASP A 138 11.25 8.96 -11.65
N ALA A 139 11.63 9.27 -12.90
CA ALA A 139 11.85 10.66 -13.37
C ALA A 139 10.51 11.34 -13.70
N ILE A 140 9.58 11.29 -12.77
CA ILE A 140 8.22 11.86 -12.92
C ILE A 140 8.23 13.39 -12.93
N ALA A 141 7.30 14.00 -13.68
CA ALA A 141 7.13 15.45 -13.75
C ALA A 141 6.52 16.04 -12.48
N GLY A 142 5.73 15.24 -11.75
CA GLY A 142 5.07 15.65 -10.52
C GLY A 142 4.24 14.52 -9.91
N ILE A 143 3.45 14.87 -8.90
CA ILE A 143 2.57 13.95 -8.18
C ILE A 143 1.18 14.57 -8.11
N GLU A 144 0.16 13.83 -8.50
CA GLU A 144 -1.22 14.23 -8.29
C GLU A 144 -1.72 13.68 -6.94
N VAL A 145 -2.52 14.48 -6.26
CA VAL A 145 -3.13 14.15 -4.96
C VAL A 145 -4.61 13.93 -5.22
N LEU A 146 -5.02 12.67 -5.30
CA LEU A 146 -6.39 12.26 -5.60
C LEU A 146 -7.16 12.03 -4.31
N ASP A 147 -8.47 12.31 -4.31
CA ASP A 147 -9.32 11.97 -3.16
C ASP A 147 -9.39 10.43 -3.02
N ALA A 148 -9.11 9.94 -1.84
CA ALA A 148 -9.16 8.51 -1.56
C ALA A 148 -10.59 7.94 -1.57
N ARG A 149 -11.60 8.77 -1.37
CA ARG A 149 -13.00 8.35 -1.35
C ARG A 149 -13.42 7.82 -2.72
N GLY A 150 -13.81 6.53 -2.77
CA GLY A 150 -14.19 5.86 -4.00
C GLY A 150 -13.01 5.45 -4.89
N LEU A 151 -11.75 5.71 -4.47
CA LEU A 151 -10.53 5.28 -5.16
C LEU A 151 -9.79 4.22 -4.36
N TYR A 152 -9.53 4.49 -3.07
CA TYR A 152 -8.88 3.57 -2.16
C TYR A 152 -9.81 2.41 -1.82
N ASN A 153 -9.40 1.18 -2.05
CA ASN A 153 -10.12 0.00 -1.65
C ASN A 153 -9.44 -0.65 -0.43
N TRP A 154 -8.20 -1.09 -0.57
CA TRP A 154 -7.35 -1.55 0.53
C TRP A 154 -5.86 -1.38 0.21
N GLY A 155 -5.01 -1.82 1.13
CA GLY A 155 -3.56 -1.69 1.09
C GLY A 155 -3.04 -0.66 2.08
N ALA A 156 -2.11 -1.09 2.93
CA ALA A 156 -1.50 -0.24 3.94
C ALA A 156 0.02 -0.36 3.95
N VAL A 157 0.61 -0.78 2.82
CA VAL A 157 2.06 -1.04 2.70
C VAL A 157 2.88 0.23 2.91
N ALA A 158 2.35 1.39 2.50
CA ALA A 158 3.03 2.66 2.69
C ALA A 158 2.04 3.84 2.73
N TYR A 159 2.06 4.60 3.81
CA TYR A 159 1.24 5.80 3.94
C TYR A 159 1.87 6.84 4.89
N LEU A 160 1.44 8.09 4.74
CA LEU A 160 1.73 9.18 5.65
C LEU A 160 0.50 9.46 6.52
N ALA A 161 0.69 9.46 7.85
CA ALA A 161 -0.26 10.07 8.77
C ALA A 161 0.17 11.52 9.02
N THR A 162 -0.74 12.44 8.80
CA THR A 162 -0.50 13.87 9.07
C THR A 162 -0.69 14.16 10.57
N PRO A 163 -0.26 15.33 11.08
CA PRO A 163 -0.58 15.73 12.46
C PRO A 163 -2.09 15.70 12.76
N LYS A 164 -2.92 16.00 11.77
CA LYS A 164 -4.38 15.91 11.87
C LYS A 164 -4.83 14.46 11.99
N GLY A 165 -4.29 13.57 11.15
CA GLY A 165 -4.57 12.14 11.16
C GLY A 165 -4.13 11.45 12.44
N LEU A 166 -2.96 11.80 12.96
CA LEU A 166 -2.45 11.27 14.23
C LEU A 166 -3.34 11.63 15.43
N ARG A 167 -4.13 12.70 15.33
CA ARG A 167 -5.16 13.03 16.32
C ARG A 167 -6.50 12.33 16.05
N ALA A 168 -6.84 12.10 14.80
CA ALA A 168 -8.13 11.52 14.40
C ALA A 168 -8.15 9.97 14.52
N LEU A 169 -7.03 9.30 14.22
CA LEU A 169 -6.93 7.84 14.17
C LEU A 169 -7.07 7.13 15.53
N PRO A 170 -6.40 7.57 16.64
CA PRO A 170 -6.41 6.82 17.88
C PRO A 170 -7.81 6.50 18.44
N PRO A 171 -8.79 7.41 18.44
CA PRO A 171 -10.14 7.06 18.89
C PRO A 171 -10.80 6.01 17.99
N LEU A 172 -10.60 6.06 16.66
CA LEU A 172 -11.14 5.08 15.72
C LEU A 172 -10.53 3.70 15.93
N LEU A 173 -9.21 3.66 16.14
CA LEU A 173 -8.47 2.43 16.40
C LEU A 173 -8.91 1.79 17.72
N ARG A 174 -9.06 2.57 18.78
CA ARG A 174 -9.54 2.08 20.08
C ARG A 174 -10.97 1.56 20.01
N GLU A 175 -11.86 2.24 19.29
CA GLU A 175 -13.23 1.78 19.04
C GLU A 175 -13.22 0.39 18.36
N ALA A 176 -12.45 0.24 17.26
CA ALA A 176 -12.34 -1.01 16.53
C ALA A 176 -11.71 -2.14 17.37
N LEU A 177 -10.73 -1.83 18.22
CA LEU A 177 -10.06 -2.82 19.07
C LEU A 177 -10.90 -3.22 20.28
N ALA A 178 -11.75 -2.33 20.81
CA ALA A 178 -12.62 -2.64 21.95
C ALA A 178 -13.68 -3.70 21.61
N GLU A 179 -14.15 -3.72 20.37
CA GLU A 179 -15.12 -4.71 19.86
C GLU A 179 -14.42 -5.97 19.31
N GLY A 180 -13.07 -5.96 19.25
CA GLY A 180 -12.27 -6.89 18.48
C GLY A 180 -12.35 -6.54 16.98
N PRO A 181 -11.23 -6.53 16.24
CA PRO A 181 -11.22 -6.10 14.85
C PRO A 181 -12.11 -7.04 14.01
N ALA A 182 -13.24 -6.50 13.56
CA ALA A 182 -14.20 -7.21 12.70
C ALA A 182 -13.70 -7.29 11.23
N GLN A 183 -12.61 -6.60 10.92
CA GLN A 183 -12.03 -6.53 9.57
C GLN A 183 -10.53 -6.21 9.65
N ALA A 184 -9.80 -6.48 8.56
CA ALA A 184 -8.40 -6.11 8.42
C ALA A 184 -8.20 -4.58 8.55
N PHE A 185 -6.98 -4.14 8.86
CA PHE A 185 -6.65 -2.75 9.13
C PHE A 185 -6.98 -1.82 7.95
N ASP A 186 -6.57 -2.20 6.74
CA ASP A 186 -6.82 -1.46 5.50
C ASP A 186 -8.31 -1.39 5.14
N MET A 187 -9.07 -2.44 5.42
CA MET A 187 -10.53 -2.44 5.28
C MET A 187 -11.21 -1.49 6.27
N ALA A 188 -10.68 -1.37 7.49
CA ALA A 188 -11.15 -0.39 8.46
C ALA A 188 -10.86 1.05 7.98
N LEU A 189 -9.67 1.30 7.43
CA LEU A 189 -9.33 2.58 6.81
C LEU A 189 -10.30 2.93 5.67
N ASN A 190 -10.56 1.98 4.76
CA ASN A 190 -11.54 2.17 3.68
C ASN A 190 -12.90 2.59 4.22
N ARG A 191 -13.43 1.86 5.21
CA ARG A 191 -14.71 2.18 5.82
C ARG A 191 -14.72 3.59 6.39
N TRP A 192 -13.71 3.99 7.17
CA TRP A 192 -13.66 5.32 7.77
C TRP A 192 -13.52 6.44 6.72
N VAL A 193 -12.81 6.19 5.63
CA VAL A 193 -12.73 7.12 4.49
C VAL A 193 -14.08 7.21 3.78
N ALA A 194 -14.75 6.10 3.51
CA ALA A 194 -16.03 6.05 2.84
C ALA A 194 -17.13 6.75 3.67
N GLU A 195 -17.13 6.55 5.00
CA GLU A 195 -18.02 7.21 5.96
C GLU A 195 -17.70 8.70 6.19
N GLY A 196 -16.56 9.19 5.67
CA GLY A 196 -16.12 10.57 5.88
C GLY A 196 -15.56 10.85 7.28
N ARG A 197 -15.26 9.81 8.07
CA ARG A 197 -14.58 9.91 9.39
C ARG A 197 -13.11 10.26 9.24
N LEU A 198 -12.49 9.91 8.10
CA LEU A 198 -11.15 10.30 7.71
C LEU A 198 -11.17 10.96 6.33
N ARG A 199 -10.42 12.04 6.19
CA ARG A 199 -10.14 12.68 4.92
C ARG A 199 -8.79 12.21 4.42
N ALA A 200 -8.78 11.33 3.43
CA ALA A 200 -7.56 10.74 2.91
C ALA A 200 -7.33 11.07 1.44
N ALA A 201 -6.10 10.93 1.00
CA ALA A 201 -5.69 11.04 -0.39
C ALA A 201 -4.88 9.83 -0.82
N VAL A 202 -4.89 9.57 -2.13
CA VAL A 202 -4.00 8.62 -2.81
C VAL A 202 -3.10 9.41 -3.76
N LEU A 203 -1.82 9.12 -3.77
CA LEU A 203 -0.87 9.74 -4.68
C LEU A 203 -0.84 9.01 -6.02
N ALA A 204 -0.69 9.75 -7.11
CA ALA A 204 -0.48 9.19 -8.44
C ALA A 204 0.62 9.97 -9.18
N PRO A 205 1.68 9.30 -9.69
CA PRO A 205 1.99 7.87 -9.58
C PRO A 205 2.18 7.39 -8.14
N PHE A 206 2.07 6.07 -7.91
CA PHE A 206 2.39 5.49 -6.62
C PHE A 206 3.89 5.64 -6.31
N LEU A 207 4.20 6.02 -5.08
CA LEU A 207 5.59 6.19 -4.62
C LEU A 207 6.08 4.99 -3.81
N ALA A 208 5.22 4.03 -3.60
CA ALA A 208 5.54 2.73 -3.03
C ALA A 208 4.73 1.63 -3.73
N THR A 209 5.14 0.40 -3.53
CA THR A 209 4.41 -0.80 -3.97
C THR A 209 4.93 -2.00 -3.18
N PRO A 210 4.13 -3.05 -2.94
CA PRO A 210 4.67 -4.28 -2.38
C PRO A 210 5.68 -4.91 -3.35
N ARG A 211 6.67 -5.61 -2.81
CA ARG A 211 7.59 -6.41 -3.62
C ARG A 211 6.84 -7.60 -4.20
N LEU A 212 7.07 -7.92 -5.48
CA LEU A 212 6.38 -9.04 -6.15
C LEU A 212 6.66 -10.39 -5.47
N GLU A 213 7.89 -10.57 -4.97
CA GLU A 213 8.29 -11.77 -4.26
C GLU A 213 7.54 -11.98 -2.93
N SER A 214 7.05 -10.90 -2.33
CA SER A 214 6.32 -10.94 -1.06
C SER A 214 4.94 -11.56 -1.21
N HIS A 215 4.34 -11.50 -2.40
CA HIS A 215 3.02 -12.10 -2.65
C HIS A 215 3.01 -13.62 -2.50
N ALA A 216 4.13 -14.29 -2.82
CA ALA A 216 4.27 -15.73 -2.63
C ALA A 216 4.44 -16.14 -1.15
N HIS A 217 4.70 -15.18 -0.27
CA HIS A 217 5.08 -15.39 1.13
C HIS A 217 4.40 -14.40 2.07
N SER A 218 3.12 -14.08 1.81
CA SER A 218 2.33 -13.28 2.74
C SER A 218 2.31 -13.95 4.11
N THR A 219 2.61 -13.19 5.15
CA THR A 219 2.58 -13.68 6.54
C THR A 219 1.22 -13.46 7.21
N ILE A 220 0.30 -12.82 6.50
CA ILE A 220 -1.03 -12.41 7.01
C ILE A 220 -2.11 -13.39 6.55
N ASP A 221 -1.86 -14.11 5.45
CA ASP A 221 -2.92 -14.75 4.69
C ASP A 221 -2.84 -16.27 4.70
N ASP A 222 -3.72 -16.85 5.46
CA ASP A 222 -4.02 -18.28 5.56
C ASP A 222 -5.26 -18.65 4.71
N ARG A 223 -5.78 -17.70 3.89
CA ARG A 223 -6.98 -17.90 3.08
C ARG A 223 -6.61 -18.19 1.62
N PRO A 224 -6.94 -19.39 1.06
CA PRO A 224 -6.56 -19.75 -0.32
C PRO A 224 -7.00 -18.77 -1.41
N ARG A 225 -8.08 -18.03 -1.20
CA ARG A 225 -8.60 -17.05 -2.18
C ARG A 225 -7.88 -15.69 -2.14
N ALA A 226 -7.20 -15.36 -1.09
CA ALA A 226 -6.53 -14.08 -0.96
C ALA A 226 -5.24 -14.06 -1.79
N ALA A 227 -4.51 -15.15 -1.87
CA ALA A 227 -3.29 -15.23 -2.66
C ALA A 227 -3.49 -14.88 -4.16
N GLU A 228 -4.64 -15.24 -4.74
CA GLU A 228 -4.96 -14.91 -6.13
C GLU A 228 -5.24 -13.41 -6.30
N ASN A 229 -6.03 -12.83 -5.40
CA ASN A 229 -6.34 -11.41 -5.41
C ASN A 229 -5.11 -10.55 -5.13
N ASP A 230 -4.25 -10.99 -4.21
CA ASP A 230 -3.04 -10.28 -3.83
C ASP A 230 -2.06 -10.19 -4.98
N ALA A 231 -1.93 -11.22 -5.73
CA ALA A 231 -0.98 -11.24 -6.80
C ALA A 231 -1.44 -10.40 -8.00
N LEU A 232 -2.73 -10.43 -8.37
CA LEU A 232 -3.28 -9.53 -9.37
C LEU A 232 -3.24 -8.08 -8.86
N GLY A 233 -3.57 -7.88 -7.61
CA GLY A 233 -3.47 -6.60 -6.92
C GLY A 233 -2.05 -6.06 -6.90
N GLY A 234 -1.06 -6.91 -6.64
CA GLY A 234 0.35 -6.55 -6.69
C GLY A 234 0.81 -6.11 -8.07
N ALA A 235 0.37 -6.83 -9.12
CA ALA A 235 0.64 -6.45 -10.50
C ALA A 235 0.05 -5.06 -10.83
N LEU A 236 -1.20 -4.81 -10.40
CA LEU A 236 -1.87 -3.54 -10.61
C LEU A 236 -1.17 -2.39 -9.89
N ARG A 237 -0.81 -2.58 -8.62
CA ARG A 237 -0.04 -1.60 -7.84
C ARG A 237 1.30 -1.27 -8.50
N ARG A 238 2.00 -2.30 -8.99
CA ARG A 238 3.28 -2.14 -9.70
C ARG A 238 3.10 -1.36 -11.00
N LEU A 239 1.99 -1.53 -11.72
CA LEU A 239 1.72 -0.79 -12.94
C LEU A 239 1.61 0.72 -12.69
N PHE A 240 1.04 1.13 -11.56
CA PHE A 240 0.92 2.55 -11.18
C PHE A 240 2.14 3.11 -10.45
N PHE A 241 3.16 2.31 -10.20
CA PHE A 241 4.35 2.67 -9.46
C PHE A 241 5.30 3.56 -10.29
N ALA A 242 5.81 4.62 -9.68
CA ALA A 242 6.90 5.45 -10.20
C ALA A 242 8.25 4.77 -9.92
N GLY A 243 8.56 3.74 -10.67
CA GLY A 243 9.78 2.96 -10.52
C GLY A 243 9.79 1.75 -11.44
N PRO A 244 10.79 0.85 -11.33
CA PRO A 244 10.94 -0.26 -12.23
C PRO A 244 9.74 -1.21 -12.19
N ILE A 245 9.33 -1.67 -13.38
CA ILE A 245 8.27 -2.66 -13.59
C ILE A 245 8.84 -4.03 -14.01
N ASP A 246 10.13 -4.23 -13.81
CA ASP A 246 10.83 -5.46 -14.13
C ASP A 246 10.16 -6.67 -13.45
N GLY A 247 10.06 -7.76 -14.18
CA GLY A 247 9.39 -8.98 -13.72
C GLY A 247 7.86 -8.95 -13.75
N LEU A 248 7.23 -7.79 -14.00
CA LEU A 248 5.77 -7.67 -14.01
C LEU A 248 5.14 -8.50 -15.12
N GLU A 249 5.74 -8.52 -16.32
CA GLU A 249 5.25 -9.34 -17.43
C GLU A 249 5.27 -10.84 -17.10
N ALA A 250 6.37 -11.33 -16.53
CA ALA A 250 6.49 -12.72 -16.11
C ALA A 250 5.49 -13.06 -14.98
N HIS A 251 5.28 -12.12 -14.06
CA HIS A 251 4.32 -12.26 -12.98
C HIS A 251 2.88 -12.37 -13.53
N VAL A 252 2.48 -11.47 -14.43
CA VAL A 252 1.16 -11.49 -15.09
C VAL A 252 1.00 -12.75 -15.96
N ALA A 253 2.05 -13.16 -16.68
CA ALA A 253 2.02 -14.39 -17.50
C ALA A 253 1.83 -15.64 -16.64
N GLY A 254 2.44 -15.69 -15.46
CA GLY A 254 2.23 -16.76 -14.49
C GLY A 254 0.75 -16.92 -14.08
N TYR A 255 0.02 -15.80 -13.99
CA TYR A 255 -1.42 -15.81 -13.75
C TYR A 255 -2.24 -16.35 -14.91
N ARG A 256 -1.89 -15.97 -16.12
CA ARG A 256 -2.58 -16.46 -17.34
C ARG A 256 -2.47 -17.98 -17.50
N HIS A 257 -1.36 -18.56 -17.08
CA HIS A 257 -1.10 -20.00 -17.18
C HIS A 257 -1.63 -20.81 -15.99
N ALA A 258 -1.62 -20.23 -14.82
CA ALA A 258 -2.36 -20.79 -13.72
C ALA A 258 -3.84 -20.54 -14.04
N ALA A 259 -4.46 -21.36 -14.86
CA ALA A 259 -5.89 -21.31 -15.14
C ALA A 259 -6.68 -21.41 -13.82
N LEU A 260 -6.46 -20.40 -13.02
CA LEU A 260 -6.65 -20.35 -11.59
C LEU A 260 -8.11 -20.33 -11.25
N THR A 261 -8.95 -20.15 -12.27
CA THR A 261 -10.34 -20.00 -11.95
C THR A 261 -11.19 -20.27 -13.17
N ASP A 262 -12.25 -21.01 -12.96
CA ASP A 262 -13.38 -21.11 -13.88
C ASP A 262 -14.27 -19.86 -13.80
N ASP A 263 -13.92 -18.88 -12.96
CA ASP A 263 -14.65 -17.62 -12.84
C ASP A 263 -14.40 -16.73 -14.08
N PRO A 264 -15.45 -16.50 -14.92
CA PRO A 264 -15.31 -15.70 -16.13
C PRO A 264 -14.94 -14.22 -15.85
N GLN A 265 -15.32 -13.68 -14.69
CA GLN A 265 -15.05 -12.29 -14.34
C GLN A 265 -13.57 -12.10 -14.01
N LEU A 266 -12.97 -13.04 -13.27
CA LEU A 266 -11.54 -13.00 -12.97
C LEU A 266 -10.68 -13.21 -14.22
N ARG A 267 -11.10 -14.09 -15.14
CA ARG A 267 -10.45 -14.23 -16.46
C ARG A 267 -10.49 -12.93 -17.24
N LEU A 268 -11.68 -12.32 -17.33
CA LEU A 268 -11.84 -11.05 -18.05
C LEU A 268 -10.97 -9.95 -17.43
N LEU A 269 -10.91 -9.88 -16.09
CA LEU A 269 -10.09 -8.91 -15.38
C LEU A 269 -8.61 -9.13 -15.67
N ALA A 270 -8.12 -10.37 -15.64
CA ALA A 270 -6.74 -10.71 -15.97
C ALA A 270 -6.39 -10.34 -17.42
N ASP A 271 -7.31 -10.58 -18.36
CA ASP A 271 -7.11 -10.20 -19.78
C ASP A 271 -7.09 -8.67 -19.96
N LEU A 272 -7.98 -7.95 -19.29
CA LEU A 272 -7.98 -6.48 -19.32
C LEU A 272 -6.70 -5.91 -18.72
N MET A 273 -6.22 -6.48 -17.62
CA MET A 273 -4.95 -6.10 -16.99
C MET A 273 -3.76 -6.35 -17.91
N ALA A 274 -3.71 -7.51 -18.58
CA ALA A 274 -2.66 -7.82 -19.55
C ALA A 274 -2.68 -6.86 -20.75
N GLN A 275 -3.86 -6.47 -21.22
CA GLN A 275 -4.01 -5.49 -22.31
C GLN A 275 -3.59 -4.09 -21.86
N LEU A 276 -3.96 -3.66 -20.67
CA LEU A 276 -3.50 -2.38 -20.09
C LEU A 276 -1.97 -2.37 -19.99
N PHE A 277 -1.37 -3.46 -19.53
CA PHE A 277 0.09 -3.59 -19.47
C PHE A 277 0.73 -3.49 -20.86
N VAL A 278 0.19 -4.19 -21.86
CA VAL A 278 0.69 -4.15 -23.25
C VAL A 278 0.58 -2.73 -23.84
N ILE A 279 -0.54 -2.06 -23.60
CA ILE A 279 -0.73 -0.67 -24.06
C ILE A 279 0.29 0.23 -23.40
N THR A 280 0.51 0.09 -22.10
CA THR A 280 1.51 0.87 -21.34
C THR A 280 2.92 0.63 -21.84
N ALA A 281 3.27 -0.62 -22.12
CA ALA A 281 4.60 -0.97 -22.61
C ALA A 281 4.84 -0.55 -24.06
N ARG A 282 3.79 -0.39 -24.86
CA ARG A 282 3.91 0.08 -26.26
C ARG A 282 4.00 1.61 -26.37
N ASP A 283 3.42 2.31 -25.42
CA ASP A 283 3.50 3.78 -25.35
C ASP A 283 4.76 4.25 -24.59
N ALA A 284 5.57 3.33 -24.11
CA ALA A 284 6.89 3.54 -23.55
C ALA A 284 7.92 3.09 -24.61
#